data_5bec2566f9c931f295deee28ae77a935
#
_entry.id   5bec2566f9c931f295deee28ae77a935
#
_cell.length_a   1.000
_cell.length_b   1.000
_cell.length_c   1.000
_cell.angle_alpha   90.00
_cell.angle_beta   90.00
_cell.angle_gamma   90.00
#
_symmetry.space_group_name_H-M   'P 1'
#
loop_
_entity.id
_entity.type
_entity.pdbx_description
1 polymer ?
#
loop_
_entity_poly.entity_id
_entity_poly.type
_entity_poly.pdbx_seq_one_letter_code
_entity_poly.pdbx_strand_id
1 'polypeptide(L)'
;LPGRDGYDILRELRTFSDVPVVMLTARDDAMDKVRGLELGADDYVVKPFSPREVVARVKALLRRAGLREELVYGPLRLLPTRREAYLAGKPLPLSRLEFDLLLTLAQHPGVVFSRERLLERVWGPGFPGVDRVVDVHIAALRKKLGDDPENPRFIETVRGVGYRFKDPDAPLP
;
A
#
# COMPACT_ATOMS: atom_id res chain seq x y z
N LEU A 1 21.94 -4.09 17.05
CA LEU A 1 21.82 -5.55 17.13
C LEU A 1 23.22 -6.18 17.14
N PRO A 2 23.48 -7.12 18.06
CA PRO A 2 24.78 -7.79 18.06
C PRO A 2 25.06 -8.50 16.73
N GLY A 3 26.21 -8.20 16.13
CA GLY A 3 26.63 -8.83 14.90
C GLY A 3 26.07 -8.25 13.62
N ARG A 4 25.12 -7.28 13.72
CA ARG A 4 24.50 -6.66 12.53
C ARG A 4 24.21 -5.19 12.81
N ASP A 5 24.56 -4.30 11.88
CA ASP A 5 24.19 -2.90 11.98
C ASP A 5 22.97 -2.58 11.11
N GLY A 6 22.46 -1.35 11.25
CA GLY A 6 21.28 -0.94 10.50
C GLY A 6 21.46 -0.95 8.99
N TYR A 7 22.67 -0.73 8.52
CA TYR A 7 22.98 -0.75 7.09
C TYR A 7 22.87 -2.17 6.51
N ASP A 8 23.31 -3.16 7.27
CA ASP A 8 23.20 -4.55 6.85
C ASP A 8 21.75 -4.98 6.74
N ILE A 9 20.94 -4.57 7.71
CA ILE A 9 19.49 -4.83 7.72
C ILE A 9 18.84 -4.18 6.50
N LEU A 10 19.17 -2.92 6.23
CA LEU A 10 18.63 -2.17 5.10
C LEU A 10 18.98 -2.84 3.77
N ARG A 11 20.24 -3.25 3.61
CA ARG A 11 20.71 -3.92 2.41
C ARG A 11 19.94 -5.21 2.15
N GLU A 12 19.76 -6.02 3.20
CA GLU A 12 18.99 -7.25 3.10
C GLU A 12 17.53 -6.98 2.77
N LEU A 13 16.90 -5.99 3.42
CA LEU A 13 15.52 -5.62 3.17
C LEU A 13 15.31 -5.23 1.70
N ARG A 14 16.23 -4.47 1.12
CA ARG A 14 16.12 -4.00 -0.26
C ARG A 14 16.23 -5.11 -1.31
N THR A 15 16.67 -6.30 -0.92
CA THR A 15 16.69 -7.43 -1.85
C THR A 15 15.29 -7.96 -2.16
N PHE A 16 14.30 -7.66 -1.31
CA PHE A 16 12.94 -8.19 -1.48
C PHE A 16 11.80 -7.19 -1.24
N SER A 17 12.11 -5.95 -0.87
CA SER A 17 11.06 -4.99 -0.53
C SER A 17 11.45 -3.55 -0.87
N ASP A 18 10.46 -2.78 -1.33
CA ASP A 18 10.58 -1.34 -1.58
C ASP A 18 9.90 -0.51 -0.48
N VAL A 19 9.59 -1.13 0.66
CA VAL A 19 8.92 -0.44 1.75
C VAL A 19 9.72 0.81 2.17
N PRO A 20 9.04 1.94 2.45
CA PRO A 20 9.74 3.15 2.92
C PRO A 20 10.52 2.90 4.21
N VAL A 21 11.74 3.39 4.26
CA VAL A 21 12.63 3.21 5.41
C VAL A 21 13.18 4.55 5.87
N VAL A 22 13.08 4.80 7.18
CA VAL A 22 13.72 5.95 7.84
C VAL A 22 14.83 5.42 8.75
N MET A 23 16.04 5.90 8.55
CA MET A 23 17.16 5.55 9.41
C MET A 23 17.23 6.50 10.59
N LEU A 24 17.23 5.97 11.82
CA LEU A 24 17.42 6.73 13.04
C LEU A 24 18.83 6.45 13.57
N THR A 25 19.62 7.48 13.77
CA THR A 25 21.03 7.30 14.13
C THR A 25 21.52 8.35 15.09
N ALA A 26 22.54 8.00 15.88
CA ALA A 26 23.27 8.93 16.74
C ALA A 26 24.40 9.63 15.98
N ARG A 27 24.70 9.21 14.78
CA ARG A 27 25.82 9.73 13.99
C ARG A 27 25.37 10.86 13.08
N ASP A 28 26.04 11.99 13.17
CA ASP A 28 25.82 13.14 12.30
C ASP A 28 26.97 13.30 11.31
N ASP A 29 27.41 12.18 10.75
CA ASP A 29 28.46 12.15 9.75
C ASP A 29 27.82 12.15 8.36
N ALA A 30 28.26 13.10 7.52
CA ALA A 30 27.77 13.20 6.15
C ALA A 30 28.01 11.91 5.35
N MET A 31 29.11 11.23 5.61
CA MET A 31 29.44 9.96 4.94
C MET A 31 28.44 8.87 5.32
N ASP A 32 28.05 8.79 6.59
CA ASP A 32 27.05 7.83 7.05
C ASP A 32 25.68 8.10 6.44
N LYS A 33 25.30 9.38 6.31
CA LYS A 33 24.03 9.76 5.66
C LYS A 33 24.01 9.36 4.20
N VAL A 34 25.09 9.64 3.48
CA VAL A 34 25.23 9.27 2.07
C VAL A 34 25.15 7.76 1.92
N ARG A 35 25.87 7.02 2.78
CA ARG A 35 25.86 5.56 2.75
C ARG A 35 24.46 4.99 2.94
N GLY A 36 23.69 5.51 3.92
CA GLY A 36 22.33 5.08 4.17
C GLY A 36 21.43 5.31 2.97
N LEU A 37 21.49 6.49 2.35
CA LEU A 37 20.69 6.83 1.19
C LEU A 37 21.09 6.00 -0.05
N GLU A 38 22.38 5.75 -0.24
CA GLU A 38 22.85 4.90 -1.34
C GLU A 38 22.37 3.45 -1.21
N LEU A 39 22.22 2.96 0.03
CA LEU A 39 21.70 1.62 0.29
C LEU A 39 20.19 1.53 0.15
N GLY A 40 19.52 2.68 -0.04
CA GLY A 40 18.10 2.71 -0.32
C GLY A 40 17.20 3.21 0.81
N ALA A 41 17.75 3.90 1.83
CA ALA A 41 16.93 4.58 2.82
C ALA A 41 16.23 5.77 2.17
N ASP A 42 15.00 6.04 2.59
CA ASP A 42 14.20 7.14 2.04
C ASP A 42 14.41 8.44 2.81
N ASP A 43 14.79 8.34 4.07
CA ASP A 43 15.08 9.51 4.90
C ASP A 43 16.01 9.11 6.04
N TYR A 44 16.50 10.11 6.77
CA TYR A 44 17.54 9.95 7.75
C TYR A 44 17.32 10.96 8.87
N VAL A 45 17.22 10.49 10.10
CA VAL A 45 17.04 11.36 11.27
C VAL A 45 18.17 11.13 12.27
N VAL A 46 18.81 12.22 12.67
CA VAL A 46 19.97 12.19 13.59
C VAL A 46 19.51 12.49 15.01
N LYS A 47 20.01 11.74 15.96
CA LYS A 47 19.79 12.00 17.39
C LYS A 47 20.60 13.23 17.85
N PRO A 48 20.09 14.07 18.77
CA PRO A 48 18.76 13.97 19.38
C PRO A 48 17.64 14.43 18.43
N PHE A 49 16.54 13.70 18.42
CA PHE A 49 15.38 14.05 17.60
C PHE A 49 14.12 14.13 18.48
N SER A 50 13.17 14.97 18.08
CA SER A 50 11.87 15.01 18.75
C SER A 50 10.93 13.98 18.15
N PRO A 51 9.99 13.41 18.96
CA PRO A 51 8.96 12.52 18.42
C PRO A 51 8.16 13.17 17.30
N ARG A 52 7.91 14.48 17.39
CA ARG A 52 7.17 15.23 16.36
C ARG A 52 7.91 15.25 15.02
N GLU A 53 9.23 15.39 15.06
CA GLU A 53 10.06 15.37 13.84
C GLU A 53 9.97 14.01 13.16
N VAL A 54 10.12 12.93 13.93
CA VAL A 54 10.03 11.56 13.39
C VAL A 54 8.65 11.31 12.76
N VAL A 55 7.59 11.67 13.47
CA VAL A 55 6.21 11.50 12.97
C VAL A 55 6.00 12.28 11.67
N ALA A 56 6.47 13.54 11.61
CA ALA A 56 6.32 14.36 10.41
C ALA A 56 7.04 13.75 9.21
N ARG A 57 8.25 13.23 9.40
CA ARG A 57 9.01 12.59 8.32
C ARG A 57 8.39 11.29 7.86
N VAL A 58 7.87 10.48 8.79
CA VAL A 58 7.16 9.24 8.44
C VAL A 58 5.91 9.56 7.63
N LYS A 59 5.12 10.54 8.05
CA LYS A 59 3.91 10.95 7.31
C LYS A 59 4.25 11.44 5.91
N ALA A 60 5.34 12.20 5.76
CA ALA A 60 5.77 12.69 4.46
C ALA A 60 6.17 11.54 3.53
N LEU A 61 6.88 10.54 4.05
CA LEU A 61 7.27 9.36 3.28
C LEU A 61 6.05 8.55 2.84
N LEU A 62 5.10 8.34 3.74
CA LEU A 62 3.88 7.60 3.43
C LEU A 62 3.09 8.27 2.31
N ARG A 63 3.00 9.61 2.34
CA ARG A 63 2.34 10.36 1.25
C ARG A 63 3.07 10.18 -0.08
N ARG A 64 4.40 10.27 -0.08
CA ARG A 64 5.20 10.11 -1.30
C ARG A 64 5.12 8.70 -1.86
N ALA A 65 4.99 7.71 -1.00
CA ALA A 65 4.86 6.31 -1.39
C ALA A 65 3.42 5.94 -1.78
N GLY A 66 2.47 6.88 -1.72
CA GLY A 66 1.06 6.61 -1.98
C GLY A 66 0.33 6.02 -0.79
N LEU A 67 0.97 5.93 0.36
CA LEU A 67 0.39 5.38 1.59
C LEU A 67 -0.20 6.52 2.42
N ARG A 68 -1.33 7.06 1.97
CA ARG A 68 -2.00 8.18 2.65
C ARG A 68 -2.74 7.69 3.89
N GLU A 69 -3.00 8.63 4.84
CA GLU A 69 -3.79 8.34 6.03
C GLU A 69 -5.25 8.04 5.70
N GLU A 70 -5.73 8.59 4.60
CA GLU A 70 -7.12 8.44 4.19
C GLU A 70 -7.24 8.50 2.68
N LEU A 71 -8.05 7.58 2.12
CA LEU A 71 -8.43 7.59 0.71
C LEU A 71 -9.94 7.77 0.65
N VAL A 72 -10.40 8.77 -0.10
CA VAL A 72 -11.83 9.05 -0.27
C VAL A 72 -12.18 9.00 -1.75
N TYR A 73 -13.13 8.15 -2.10
CA TYR A 73 -13.63 8.00 -3.47
C TYR A 73 -15.16 7.96 -3.43
N GLY A 74 -15.79 9.14 -3.59
CA GLY A 74 -17.24 9.24 -3.44
C GLY A 74 -17.68 8.80 -2.05
N PRO A 75 -18.58 7.80 -1.94
CA PRO A 75 -19.05 7.33 -0.63
C PRO A 75 -18.06 6.38 0.07
N LEU A 76 -17.02 5.94 -0.63
CA LEU A 76 -16.03 5.01 -0.07
C LEU A 76 -14.91 5.77 0.63
N ARG A 77 -14.61 5.36 1.85
CA ARG A 77 -13.53 5.93 2.65
C ARG A 77 -12.67 4.81 3.20
N LEU A 78 -11.38 4.87 2.94
CA LEU A 78 -10.42 3.89 3.44
C LEU A 78 -9.43 4.57 4.36
N LEU A 79 -9.16 3.95 5.50
CA LEU A 79 -8.16 4.41 6.47
C LEU A 79 -7.07 3.33 6.55
N PRO A 80 -6.04 3.44 5.70
CA PRO A 80 -5.04 2.38 5.56
C PRO A 80 -4.30 2.03 6.84
N THR A 81 -3.89 3.04 7.61
CA THR A 81 -3.13 2.81 8.84
C THR A 81 -3.97 2.18 9.95
N ARG A 82 -5.28 2.43 9.95
CA ARG A 82 -6.23 1.86 10.89
C ARG A 82 -6.88 0.59 10.39
N ARG A 83 -6.69 0.29 9.10
CA ARG A 83 -7.29 -0.86 8.42
C ARG A 83 -8.81 -0.87 8.56
N GLU A 84 -9.39 0.31 8.38
CA GLU A 84 -10.83 0.52 8.44
C GLU A 84 -11.35 0.97 7.08
N ALA A 85 -12.59 0.58 6.77
CA ALA A 85 -13.29 1.00 5.57
C ALA A 85 -14.70 1.43 5.93
N TYR A 86 -15.18 2.46 5.24
CA TYR A 86 -16.53 3.00 5.42
C TYR A 86 -17.18 3.21 4.07
N LEU A 87 -18.46 2.91 3.98
CA LEU A 87 -19.25 3.14 2.78
C LEU A 87 -20.49 3.92 3.16
N ALA A 88 -20.65 5.13 2.59
CA ALA A 88 -21.75 6.04 2.90
C ALA A 88 -21.86 6.31 4.42
N GLY A 89 -20.71 6.46 5.08
CA GLY A 89 -20.63 6.77 6.50
C GLY A 89 -20.82 5.58 7.43
N LYS A 90 -21.05 4.39 6.90
CA LYS A 90 -21.23 3.16 7.70
C LYS A 90 -19.99 2.29 7.62
N PRO A 91 -19.59 1.65 8.75
CA PRO A 91 -18.48 0.71 8.72
C PRO A 91 -18.71 -0.41 7.70
N LEU A 92 -17.68 -0.69 6.89
CA LEU A 92 -17.72 -1.75 5.90
C LEU A 92 -16.85 -2.90 6.41
N PRO A 93 -17.46 -4.01 6.86
CA PRO A 93 -16.68 -5.12 7.42
C PRO A 93 -16.02 -5.94 6.33
N LEU A 94 -14.71 -5.76 6.17
CA LEU A 94 -13.92 -6.48 5.19
C LEU A 94 -12.99 -7.48 5.89
N SER A 95 -12.77 -8.64 5.27
CA SER A 95 -11.71 -9.53 5.72
C SER A 95 -10.36 -8.90 5.42
N ARG A 96 -9.29 -9.45 6.01
CA ARG A 96 -7.94 -8.95 5.76
C ARG A 96 -7.60 -8.96 4.27
N LEU A 97 -7.91 -10.06 3.58
CA LEU A 97 -7.61 -10.17 2.15
C LEU A 97 -8.47 -9.22 1.31
N GLU A 98 -9.73 -9.06 1.65
CA GLU A 98 -10.61 -8.11 0.97
C GLU A 98 -10.13 -6.68 1.14
N PHE A 99 -9.74 -6.32 2.35
CA PHE A 99 -9.20 -4.99 2.61
C PHE A 99 -7.90 -4.75 1.83
N ASP A 100 -6.99 -5.72 1.83
CA ASP A 100 -5.71 -5.60 1.12
C ASP A 100 -5.90 -5.50 -0.39
N LEU A 101 -6.85 -6.25 -0.94
CA LEU A 101 -7.20 -6.16 -2.37
C LEU A 101 -7.73 -4.76 -2.71
N LEU A 102 -8.71 -4.30 -1.95
CA LEU A 102 -9.32 -2.99 -2.18
C LEU A 102 -8.29 -1.88 -2.04
N LEU A 103 -7.46 -1.93 -1.00
CA LEU A 103 -6.42 -0.93 -0.76
C LEU A 103 -5.40 -0.90 -1.90
N THR A 104 -4.94 -2.07 -2.34
CA THR A 104 -3.97 -2.17 -3.43
C THR A 104 -4.50 -1.50 -4.70
N LEU A 105 -5.75 -1.78 -5.04
CA LEU A 105 -6.38 -1.20 -6.23
C LEU A 105 -6.64 0.30 -6.05
N ALA A 106 -7.15 0.70 -4.89
CA ALA A 106 -7.54 2.08 -4.61
C ALA A 106 -6.34 3.04 -4.50
N GLN A 107 -5.17 2.53 -4.12
CA GLN A 107 -3.95 3.33 -4.07
C GLN A 107 -3.45 3.72 -5.45
N HIS A 108 -3.91 3.02 -6.49
CA HIS A 108 -3.48 3.25 -7.87
C HIS A 108 -4.68 3.28 -8.81
N PRO A 109 -5.56 4.31 -8.69
CA PRO A 109 -6.74 4.40 -9.55
C PRO A 109 -6.37 4.40 -11.03
N GLY A 110 -7.11 3.63 -11.81
CA GLY A 110 -6.89 3.54 -13.24
C GLY A 110 -5.80 2.57 -13.68
N VAL A 111 -4.97 2.11 -12.75
CA VAL A 111 -3.91 1.14 -13.07
C VAL A 111 -4.50 -0.26 -13.07
N VAL A 112 -4.24 -1.00 -14.15
CA VAL A 112 -4.71 -2.38 -14.27
C VAL A 112 -3.71 -3.31 -13.59
N PHE A 113 -4.22 -4.12 -12.67
CA PHE A 113 -3.45 -5.16 -12.01
C PHE A 113 -3.87 -6.52 -12.55
N SER A 114 -2.90 -7.30 -13.03
CA SER A 114 -3.17 -8.68 -13.41
C SER A 114 -3.51 -9.51 -12.17
N ARG A 115 -4.17 -10.64 -12.37
CA ARG A 115 -4.46 -11.57 -11.27
C ARG A 115 -3.16 -12.03 -10.60
N GLU A 116 -2.13 -12.28 -11.38
CA GLU A 116 -0.82 -12.67 -10.87
C GLU A 116 -0.21 -11.60 -9.96
N ARG A 117 -0.28 -10.34 -10.38
CA ARG A 117 0.24 -9.22 -9.56
C ARG A 117 -0.54 -9.05 -8.27
N LEU A 118 -1.86 -9.20 -8.32
CA LEU A 118 -2.70 -9.13 -7.12
C LEU A 118 -2.41 -10.29 -6.18
N LEU A 119 -2.25 -11.50 -6.73
CA LEU A 119 -1.91 -12.66 -5.94
C LEU A 119 -0.58 -12.47 -5.21
N GLU A 120 0.43 -11.99 -5.92
CA GLU A 120 1.75 -11.74 -5.39
C GLU A 120 1.74 -10.65 -4.32
N ARG A 121 1.02 -9.55 -4.57
CA ARG A 121 0.97 -8.41 -3.67
C ARG A 121 0.17 -8.66 -2.40
N VAL A 122 -0.94 -9.36 -2.51
CA VAL A 122 -1.89 -9.56 -1.41
C VAL A 122 -1.62 -10.85 -0.66
N TRP A 123 -1.40 -11.94 -1.39
CA TRP A 123 -1.11 -13.25 -0.78
C TRP A 123 0.35 -13.45 -0.50
N GLY A 124 1.23 -12.84 -1.27
CA GLY A 124 2.66 -12.87 -1.09
C GLY A 124 3.40 -13.57 -2.21
N PRO A 125 4.72 -13.27 -2.37
CA PRO A 125 5.54 -13.91 -3.39
C PRO A 125 5.59 -15.42 -3.19
N GLY A 126 5.47 -16.17 -4.27
CA GLY A 126 5.55 -17.63 -4.22
C GLY A 126 4.34 -18.33 -3.65
N PHE A 127 3.23 -17.62 -3.45
CA PHE A 127 1.99 -18.25 -3.01
C PHE A 127 1.54 -19.29 -4.06
N PRO A 128 1.30 -20.55 -3.64
CA PRO A 128 0.99 -21.63 -4.59
C PRO A 128 -0.45 -21.65 -5.07
N GLY A 129 -1.23 -20.60 -4.81
CA GLY A 129 -2.62 -20.51 -5.23
C GLY A 129 -2.77 -20.25 -6.71
N VAL A 130 -3.97 -20.56 -7.23
CA VAL A 130 -4.33 -20.26 -8.59
C VAL A 130 -5.02 -18.90 -8.69
N ASP A 131 -4.98 -18.30 -9.87
CA ASP A 131 -5.54 -16.97 -10.12
C ASP A 131 -7.02 -16.84 -9.75
N ARG A 132 -7.75 -17.94 -9.79
CA ARG A 132 -9.18 -17.97 -9.45
C ARG A 132 -9.45 -17.51 -8.01
N VAL A 133 -8.48 -17.68 -7.11
CA VAL A 133 -8.59 -17.21 -5.73
C VAL A 133 -8.83 -15.69 -5.70
N VAL A 134 -8.18 -14.96 -6.59
CA VAL A 134 -8.37 -13.50 -6.70
C VAL A 134 -9.80 -13.19 -7.11
N ASP A 135 -10.32 -13.91 -8.12
CA ASP A 135 -11.68 -13.67 -8.62
C ASP A 135 -12.74 -13.90 -7.54
N VAL A 136 -12.57 -14.94 -6.73
CA VAL A 136 -13.49 -15.24 -5.62
C VAL A 136 -13.53 -14.10 -4.62
N HIS A 137 -12.36 -13.58 -4.25
CA HIS A 137 -12.28 -12.48 -3.28
C HIS A 137 -12.77 -11.16 -3.87
N ILE A 138 -12.54 -10.92 -5.15
CA ILE A 138 -13.09 -9.73 -5.84
C ILE A 138 -14.61 -9.78 -5.85
N ALA A 139 -15.20 -10.96 -6.14
CA ALA A 139 -16.64 -11.12 -6.14
C ALA A 139 -17.25 -10.83 -4.77
N ALA A 140 -16.62 -11.37 -3.70
CA ALA A 140 -17.08 -11.12 -2.33
C ALA A 140 -16.95 -9.64 -1.96
N LEU A 141 -15.85 -9.00 -2.36
CA LEU A 141 -15.60 -7.58 -2.11
C LEU A 141 -16.64 -6.71 -2.82
N ARG A 142 -16.92 -6.98 -4.10
CA ARG A 142 -17.95 -6.26 -4.85
C ARG A 142 -19.32 -6.36 -4.20
N LYS A 143 -19.67 -7.53 -3.70
CA LYS A 143 -20.93 -7.74 -3.00
C LYS A 143 -21.03 -6.84 -1.76
N LYS A 144 -19.99 -6.73 -0.99
CA LYS A 144 -19.95 -5.88 0.20
C LYS A 144 -20.00 -4.40 -0.17
N LEU A 145 -19.36 -4.01 -1.27
CA LEU A 145 -19.39 -2.63 -1.77
C LEU A 145 -20.72 -2.27 -2.45
N GLY A 146 -21.57 -3.26 -2.74
CA GLY A 146 -22.76 -3.02 -3.54
C GLY A 146 -22.41 -2.69 -4.99
N ASP A 147 -21.30 -3.20 -5.48
CA ASP A 147 -20.77 -2.92 -6.81
C ASP A 147 -21.26 -3.94 -7.83
N ASP A 148 -21.80 -3.46 -8.94
CA ASP A 148 -22.28 -4.32 -10.02
C ASP A 148 -21.14 -4.60 -11.00
N PRO A 149 -20.76 -5.86 -11.22
CA PRO A 149 -19.69 -6.19 -12.17
C PRO A 149 -19.92 -5.67 -13.59
N GLU A 150 -21.19 -5.52 -13.99
CA GLU A 150 -21.54 -5.04 -15.33
C GLU A 150 -21.61 -3.53 -15.44
N ASN A 151 -21.78 -2.86 -14.29
CA ASN A 151 -21.77 -1.39 -14.22
C ASN A 151 -21.04 -0.95 -12.96
N PRO A 152 -19.72 -1.15 -12.91
CA PRO A 152 -18.97 -0.94 -11.67
C PRO A 152 -18.78 0.53 -11.33
N ARG A 153 -18.86 0.81 -10.02
CA ARG A 153 -18.50 2.13 -9.47
C ARG A 153 -17.05 2.16 -9.01
N PHE A 154 -16.57 1.04 -8.47
CA PHE A 154 -15.26 0.98 -7.81
C PHE A 154 -14.30 0.01 -8.47
N ILE A 155 -14.71 -1.23 -8.72
CA ILE A 155 -13.82 -2.26 -9.27
C ILE A 155 -14.28 -2.67 -10.65
N GLU A 156 -13.46 -2.35 -11.64
CA GLU A 156 -13.73 -2.67 -13.03
C GLU A 156 -12.91 -3.89 -13.44
N THR A 157 -13.57 -4.81 -14.14
CA THR A 157 -12.89 -5.95 -14.75
C THR A 157 -12.36 -5.54 -16.12
N VAL A 158 -11.06 -5.73 -16.34
CA VAL A 158 -10.45 -5.52 -17.65
C VAL A 158 -10.27 -6.92 -18.26
N ARG A 159 -11.14 -7.28 -19.19
CA ARG A 159 -11.19 -8.62 -19.76
C ARG A 159 -9.85 -9.06 -20.33
N GLY A 160 -9.44 -10.26 -19.95
CA GLY A 160 -8.17 -10.84 -20.40
C GLY A 160 -6.94 -10.29 -19.70
N VAL A 161 -7.09 -9.32 -18.81
CA VAL A 161 -5.96 -8.70 -18.11
C VAL A 161 -6.09 -8.82 -16.59
N GLY A 162 -7.15 -8.28 -16.00
CA GLY A 162 -7.30 -8.27 -14.55
C GLY A 162 -8.33 -7.27 -14.07
N TYR A 163 -7.94 -6.49 -13.07
CA TYR A 163 -8.83 -5.54 -12.41
C TYR A 163 -8.18 -4.18 -12.24
N ARG A 164 -8.99 -3.14 -12.18
CA ARG A 164 -8.53 -1.80 -11.83
C ARG A 164 -9.55 -1.09 -10.96
N PHE A 165 -9.07 -0.14 -10.19
CA PHE A 165 -9.93 0.73 -9.39
C PHE A 165 -10.43 1.87 -10.28
N LYS A 166 -11.72 2.06 -10.27
CA LYS A 166 -12.38 3.15 -10.99
C LYS A 166 -12.68 4.25 -9.98
N ASP A 167 -12.06 5.40 -10.13
CA ASP A 167 -12.37 6.55 -9.28
C ASP A 167 -13.75 7.08 -9.68
N PRO A 168 -14.77 7.02 -8.80
CA PRO A 168 -16.11 7.47 -9.16
C PRO A 168 -16.20 8.97 -9.44
N ASP A 169 -15.21 9.74 -8.98
CA ASP A 169 -15.15 11.18 -9.19
C ASP A 169 -14.22 11.57 -10.34
N ALA A 170 -13.59 10.57 -10.99
CA ALA A 170 -12.69 10.85 -12.11
C ALA A 170 -13.48 11.40 -13.31
N PRO A 171 -12.92 12.39 -14.04
CA PRO A 171 -13.60 12.88 -15.24
C PRO A 171 -13.70 11.78 -16.28
N LEU A 172 -14.83 11.77 -17.00
CA LEU A 172 -15.03 10.85 -18.12
C LEU A 172 -14.03 11.17 -19.23
N PRO A 173 -13.50 10.15 -19.91
CA PRO A 173 -12.57 10.37 -21.00
C PRO A 173 -13.23 11.06 -22.21
#